data_3d8f98b40fe9977971695f47080f6894
#
_entry.id   3d8f98b40fe9977971695f47080f6894
#
_cell.length_a   1.000
_cell.length_b   1.000
_cell.length_c   1.000
_cell.angle_alpha   90.00
_cell.angle_beta   90.00
_cell.angle_gamma   90.00
#
_symmetry.space_group_name_H-M   'P 1'
#
loop_
_entity.id
_entity.type
_entity.pdbx_description
1 polymer ?
#
loop_
_entity_poly.entity_id
_entity_poly.type
_entity_poly.pdbx_seq_one_letter_code
_entity_poly.pdbx_strand_id
1 'polypeptide(L)'
;MSKAKYITGSHLIARSLEIEGVKNIFTLAGDHVLPALDVLSDSGVKLYDTRHEQAAVHMADAWGRMTGEIGVSMYTTPGFANAVPGLANALHSESPMLSISGSAELAELGRGAMQEIDQVGMAKPTTCLLYTSDAADE
;
A
#
# COMPACT_ATOMS: atom_id res chain seq x y z
N MET A 1 29.51 -17.80 -11.44
CA MET A 1 29.56 -16.42 -10.89
C MET A 1 28.19 -16.13 -10.32
N SER A 2 28.05 -16.04 -8.99
CA SER A 2 26.81 -15.67 -8.32
C SER A 2 26.49 -14.22 -8.73
N LYS A 3 25.34 -13.98 -9.42
CA LYS A 3 24.82 -12.63 -9.65
C LYS A 3 24.59 -12.02 -8.28
N ALA A 4 25.22 -10.91 -7.96
CA ALA A 4 24.89 -10.13 -6.78
C ALA A 4 23.37 -9.88 -6.79
N LYS A 5 22.67 -10.36 -5.79
CA LYS A 5 21.22 -10.18 -5.67
C LYS A 5 21.02 -8.76 -5.15
N TYR A 6 20.65 -7.84 -6.03
CA TYR A 6 20.34 -6.48 -5.64
C TYR A 6 19.09 -6.49 -4.76
N ILE A 7 19.16 -5.88 -3.59
CA ILE A 7 18.03 -5.64 -2.71
C ILE A 7 17.47 -4.27 -3.07
N THR A 8 16.21 -4.21 -3.43
CA THR A 8 15.47 -2.97 -3.74
C THR A 8 14.51 -2.62 -2.60
N GLY A 9 13.95 -1.42 -2.60
CA GLY A 9 12.89 -1.02 -1.67
C GLY A 9 11.71 -2.00 -1.67
N SER A 10 11.36 -2.56 -2.83
CA SER A 10 10.32 -3.60 -2.95
C SER A 10 10.63 -4.86 -2.13
N HIS A 11 11.88 -5.30 -2.11
CA HIS A 11 12.31 -6.43 -1.26
C HIS A 11 12.21 -6.08 0.23
N LEU A 12 12.51 -4.83 0.60
CA LEU A 12 12.41 -4.38 1.99
C LEU A 12 10.95 -4.33 2.43
N ILE A 13 10.04 -3.79 1.60
CA ILE A 13 8.60 -3.79 1.86
C ILE A 13 8.09 -5.22 2.04
N ALA A 14 8.38 -6.12 1.09
CA ALA A 14 7.94 -7.50 1.16
C ALA A 14 8.45 -8.19 2.44
N ARG A 15 9.74 -8.01 2.76
CA ARG A 15 10.34 -8.58 3.96
C ARG A 15 9.75 -8.03 5.25
N SER A 16 9.46 -6.73 5.30
CA SER A 16 8.81 -6.11 6.47
C SER A 16 7.41 -6.69 6.68
N LEU A 17 6.61 -6.81 5.62
CA LEU A 17 5.27 -7.40 5.71
C LEU A 17 5.31 -8.88 6.16
N GLU A 18 6.28 -9.65 5.69
CA GLU A 18 6.49 -11.03 6.17
C GLU A 18 6.84 -11.08 7.66
N ILE A 19 7.75 -10.21 8.12
CA ILE A 19 8.17 -10.15 9.55
C ILE A 19 6.98 -9.80 10.44
N GLU A 20 6.12 -8.88 9.98
CA GLU A 20 4.90 -8.48 10.69
C GLU A 20 3.77 -9.54 10.56
N GLY A 21 4.03 -10.65 9.90
CA GLY A 21 3.10 -11.77 9.79
C GLY A 21 1.93 -11.54 8.83
N VAL A 22 2.06 -10.59 7.90
CA VAL A 22 1.04 -10.33 6.89
C VAL A 22 0.90 -11.53 5.97
N LYS A 23 -0.31 -12.06 5.85
CA LYS A 23 -0.62 -13.24 5.02
C LYS A 23 -1.37 -12.88 3.74
N ASN A 24 -2.11 -11.79 3.77
CA ASN A 24 -3.03 -11.41 2.71
C ASN A 24 -2.87 -9.92 2.38
N ILE A 25 -2.83 -9.60 1.09
CA ILE A 25 -2.83 -8.23 0.59
C ILE A 25 -3.95 -8.12 -0.45
N PHE A 26 -4.81 -7.12 -0.29
CA PHE A 26 -5.87 -6.78 -1.22
C PHE A 26 -5.38 -5.64 -2.11
N THR A 27 -5.37 -5.85 -3.43
CA THR A 27 -4.64 -4.96 -4.33
C THR A 27 -5.41 -4.67 -5.62
N LEU A 28 -5.06 -3.57 -6.25
CA LEU A 28 -5.26 -3.33 -7.67
C LEU A 28 -3.91 -2.93 -8.25
N ALA A 29 -3.41 -3.74 -9.18
CA ALA A 29 -2.10 -3.54 -9.78
C ALA A 29 -2.03 -2.22 -10.57
N GLY A 30 -0.92 -1.52 -10.45
CA GLY A 30 -0.61 -0.30 -11.18
C GLY A 30 0.88 0.02 -11.08
N ASP A 31 1.40 0.81 -11.98
CA ASP A 31 2.84 0.96 -12.25
C ASP A 31 3.71 1.15 -11.00
N HIS A 32 3.30 2.04 -10.11
CA HIS A 32 4.13 2.40 -8.94
C HIS A 32 4.25 1.27 -7.90
N VAL A 33 3.36 0.27 -7.91
CA VAL A 33 3.40 -0.87 -6.98
C VAL A 33 3.78 -2.19 -7.64
N LEU A 34 3.86 -2.24 -8.98
CA LEU A 34 4.22 -3.47 -9.71
C LEU A 34 5.52 -4.12 -9.20
N PRO A 35 6.63 -3.36 -8.96
CA PRO A 35 7.85 -3.99 -8.46
C PRO A 35 7.69 -4.62 -7.08
N ALA A 36 6.82 -4.06 -6.23
CA ALA A 36 6.54 -4.65 -4.92
C ALA A 36 5.65 -5.89 -5.04
N LEU A 37 4.63 -5.85 -5.91
CA LEU A 37 3.75 -6.99 -6.17
C LEU A 37 4.50 -8.16 -6.81
N ASP A 38 5.48 -7.89 -7.68
CA ASP A 38 6.34 -8.91 -8.28
C ASP A 38 7.12 -9.67 -7.20
N VAL A 39 7.80 -8.95 -6.30
CA VAL A 39 8.52 -9.58 -5.18
C VAL A 39 7.56 -10.31 -4.24
N LEU A 40 6.40 -9.74 -3.94
CA LEU A 40 5.39 -10.35 -3.07
C LEU A 40 4.79 -11.61 -3.67
N SER A 41 4.69 -11.70 -5.00
CA SER A 41 4.18 -12.90 -5.69
C SER A 41 5.05 -14.13 -5.46
N ASP A 42 6.35 -13.94 -5.23
CA ASP A 42 7.32 -14.98 -4.91
C ASP A 42 7.43 -15.26 -3.40
N SER A 43 6.70 -14.50 -2.58
CA SER A 43 6.68 -14.65 -1.13
C SER A 43 5.56 -15.60 -0.66
N GLY A 44 5.45 -15.82 0.64
CA GLY A 44 4.32 -16.56 1.23
C GLY A 44 3.02 -15.74 1.35
N VAL A 45 3.02 -14.48 0.92
CA VAL A 45 1.87 -13.58 1.02
C VAL A 45 0.91 -13.82 -0.14
N LYS A 46 -0.38 -13.95 0.17
CA LYS A 46 -1.40 -14.13 -0.86
C LYS A 46 -1.93 -12.78 -1.35
N LEU A 47 -1.87 -12.57 -2.66
CA LEU A 47 -2.38 -11.38 -3.31
C LEU A 47 -3.82 -11.61 -3.81
N TYR A 48 -4.73 -10.70 -3.47
CA TYR A 48 -6.12 -10.69 -3.93
C TYR A 48 -6.35 -9.50 -4.84
N ASP A 49 -6.42 -9.76 -6.14
CA ASP A 49 -6.70 -8.72 -7.13
C ASP A 49 -8.17 -8.27 -7.07
N THR A 50 -8.36 -6.97 -7.15
CA THR A 50 -9.70 -6.34 -7.14
C THR A 50 -9.95 -5.59 -8.44
N ARG A 51 -11.17 -5.11 -8.64
CA ARG A 51 -11.55 -4.30 -9.81
C ARG A 51 -11.74 -2.82 -9.49
N HIS A 52 -11.50 -2.46 -8.23
CA HIS A 52 -11.57 -1.08 -7.76
C HIS A 52 -10.83 -0.97 -6.43
N GLU A 53 -10.07 0.09 -6.21
CA GLU A 53 -9.24 0.27 -5.01
C GLU A 53 -10.06 0.36 -3.73
N GLN A 54 -11.24 0.98 -3.80
CA GLN A 54 -12.17 1.00 -2.68
C GLN A 54 -12.54 -0.42 -2.23
N ALA A 55 -12.69 -1.36 -3.17
CA ALA A 55 -12.96 -2.76 -2.82
C ALA A 55 -11.76 -3.38 -2.08
N ALA A 56 -10.53 -3.10 -2.52
CA ALA A 56 -9.33 -3.56 -1.83
C ALA A 56 -9.30 -3.06 -0.38
N VAL A 57 -9.60 -1.78 -0.17
CA VAL A 57 -9.66 -1.19 1.18
C VAL A 57 -10.77 -1.82 2.02
N HIS A 58 -11.97 -1.99 1.48
CA HIS A 58 -13.06 -2.63 2.25
C HIS A 58 -12.78 -4.09 2.58
N MET A 59 -12.06 -4.82 1.71
CA MET A 59 -11.63 -6.20 2.01
C MET A 59 -10.59 -6.21 3.13
N ALA A 60 -9.63 -5.27 3.12
CA ALA A 60 -8.64 -5.11 4.18
C ALA A 60 -9.31 -4.69 5.51
N ASP A 61 -10.24 -3.74 5.47
CA ASP A 61 -11.04 -3.32 6.62
C ASP A 61 -11.81 -4.51 7.23
N ALA A 62 -12.53 -5.26 6.39
CA ALA A 62 -13.27 -6.43 6.83
C ALA A 62 -12.34 -7.52 7.42
N TRP A 63 -11.18 -7.75 6.80
CA TRP A 63 -10.18 -8.68 7.33
C TRP A 63 -9.75 -8.27 8.73
N GLY A 64 -9.36 -7.01 8.92
CA GLY A 64 -8.94 -6.49 10.22
C GLY A 64 -9.99 -6.66 11.30
N ARG A 65 -11.23 -6.30 10.99
CA ARG A 65 -12.36 -6.41 11.94
C ARG A 65 -12.71 -7.85 12.29
N MET A 66 -12.65 -8.76 11.33
CA MET A 66 -13.07 -10.15 11.52
C MET A 66 -12.01 -11.01 12.20
N THR A 67 -10.73 -10.71 11.96
CA THR A 67 -9.62 -11.55 12.45
C THR A 67 -8.84 -10.93 13.60
N GLY A 68 -8.86 -9.61 13.74
CA GLY A 68 -7.96 -8.87 14.63
C GLY A 68 -6.53 -8.78 14.10
N GLU A 69 -6.22 -9.38 12.94
CA GLU A 69 -4.95 -9.24 12.24
C GLU A 69 -4.97 -7.96 11.39
N ILE A 70 -3.79 -7.43 11.04
CA ILE A 70 -3.71 -6.24 10.18
C ILE A 70 -4.22 -6.58 8.77
N GLY A 71 -5.25 -5.88 8.32
CA GLY A 71 -5.69 -5.91 6.93
C GLY A 71 -4.81 -5.00 6.08
N VAL A 72 -4.25 -5.51 4.98
CA VAL A 72 -3.35 -4.74 4.13
C VAL A 72 -3.98 -4.49 2.76
N SER A 73 -4.03 -3.22 2.34
CA SER A 73 -4.36 -2.84 0.98
C SER A 73 -3.16 -2.21 0.28
N MET A 74 -3.00 -2.49 -1.03
CA MET A 74 -1.89 -1.94 -1.83
C MET A 74 -2.38 -1.54 -3.22
N TYR A 75 -2.07 -0.33 -3.64
CA TYR A 75 -2.46 0.21 -4.94
C TYR A 75 -1.56 1.39 -5.33
N THR A 76 -1.73 1.90 -6.53
CA THR A 76 -1.00 3.05 -7.04
C THR A 76 -1.86 4.32 -7.01
N THR A 77 -1.27 5.46 -7.28
CA THR A 77 -1.99 6.68 -7.62
C THR A 77 -2.44 6.63 -9.10
N PRO A 78 -3.61 7.12 -9.50
CA PRO A 78 -4.66 7.82 -8.75
C PRO A 78 -5.62 6.90 -7.98
N GLY A 79 -5.35 5.60 -7.93
CA GLY A 79 -6.15 4.63 -7.19
C GLY A 79 -6.31 4.97 -5.71
N PHE A 80 -5.35 5.69 -5.14
CA PHE A 80 -5.48 6.23 -3.79
C PHE A 80 -6.74 7.11 -3.64
N ALA A 81 -7.06 7.95 -4.61
CA ALA A 81 -8.27 8.77 -4.55
C ALA A 81 -9.54 7.91 -4.51
N ASN A 82 -9.56 6.78 -5.22
CA ASN A 82 -10.65 5.81 -5.16
C ASN A 82 -10.74 5.08 -3.80
N ALA A 83 -9.62 4.97 -3.08
CA ALA A 83 -9.52 4.29 -1.80
C ALA A 83 -10.06 5.14 -0.62
N VAL A 84 -10.03 6.47 -0.74
CA VAL A 84 -10.38 7.42 0.33
C VAL A 84 -11.69 7.11 1.05
N PRO A 85 -12.82 6.81 0.37
CA PRO A 85 -14.07 6.47 1.08
C PRO A 85 -13.93 5.22 1.96
N GLY A 86 -13.17 4.22 1.51
CA GLY A 86 -12.90 3.01 2.29
C GLY A 86 -12.03 3.30 3.50
N LEU A 87 -10.99 4.14 3.34
CA LEU A 87 -10.11 4.56 4.45
C LEU A 87 -10.89 5.34 5.52
N ALA A 88 -11.76 6.25 5.11
CA ALA A 88 -12.62 6.97 6.04
C ALA A 88 -13.53 6.03 6.85
N ASN A 89 -14.07 4.98 6.21
CA ASN A 89 -14.86 3.96 6.88
C ASN A 89 -14.01 3.13 7.86
N ALA A 90 -12.82 2.70 7.45
CA ALA A 90 -11.90 1.93 8.30
C ALA A 90 -11.45 2.74 9.53
N LEU A 91 -11.13 4.02 9.35
CA LEU A 91 -10.80 4.93 10.45
C LEU A 91 -11.95 5.05 11.45
N HIS A 92 -13.18 5.26 10.96
CA HIS A 92 -14.38 5.39 11.80
C HIS A 92 -14.71 4.10 12.57
N SER A 93 -14.33 2.96 11.99
CA SER A 93 -14.53 1.62 12.58
C SER A 93 -13.35 1.18 13.45
N GLU A 94 -12.31 2.02 13.59
CA GLU A 94 -11.07 1.71 14.33
C GLU A 94 -10.44 0.38 13.90
N SER A 95 -10.52 0.07 12.61
CA SER A 95 -10.04 -1.21 12.06
C SER A 95 -8.52 -1.26 12.02
N PRO A 96 -7.87 -2.36 12.45
CA PRO A 96 -6.44 -2.54 12.27
C PRO A 96 -6.12 -2.73 10.79
N MET A 97 -5.66 -1.66 10.14
CA MET A 97 -5.45 -1.62 8.71
C MET A 97 -4.21 -0.85 8.32
N LEU A 98 -3.47 -1.38 7.35
CA LEU A 98 -2.37 -0.73 6.66
C LEU A 98 -2.74 -0.51 5.19
N SER A 99 -2.64 0.74 4.75
CA SER A 99 -2.81 1.10 3.35
C SER A 99 -1.47 1.55 2.76
N ILE A 100 -1.02 0.88 1.71
CA ILE A 100 0.22 1.19 1.00
C ILE A 100 -0.13 1.73 -0.37
N SER A 101 0.26 2.96 -0.64
CA SER A 101 0.05 3.57 -1.95
C SER A 101 1.37 3.92 -2.62
N GLY A 102 1.54 3.47 -3.86
CA GLY A 102 2.67 3.89 -4.68
C GLY A 102 2.53 5.34 -5.12
N SER A 103 3.66 5.96 -5.42
CA SER A 103 3.77 7.34 -5.92
C SER A 103 4.82 7.43 -7.00
N ALA A 104 4.84 8.52 -7.74
CA ALA A 104 5.92 8.84 -8.65
C ALA A 104 7.25 8.92 -7.89
N GLU A 105 8.36 8.77 -8.62
CA GLU A 105 9.71 8.90 -8.07
C GLU A 105 9.92 10.28 -7.42
N LEU A 106 10.62 10.31 -6.28
CA LEU A 106 10.86 11.55 -5.53
C LEU A 106 11.46 12.67 -6.40
N ALA A 107 12.33 12.32 -7.33
CA ALA A 107 12.96 13.28 -8.24
C ALA A 107 11.97 13.94 -9.23
N GLU A 108 10.80 13.34 -9.44
CA GLU A 108 9.78 13.80 -10.38
C GLU A 108 8.57 14.46 -9.69
N LEU A 109 8.48 14.36 -8.37
CA LEU A 109 7.39 14.96 -7.60
C LEU A 109 7.37 16.50 -7.80
N GLY A 110 6.17 17.05 -7.98
CA GLY A 110 5.94 18.47 -8.24
C GLY A 110 6.26 18.91 -9.67
N ARG A 111 6.57 17.98 -10.57
CA ARG A 111 6.92 18.26 -11.96
C ARG A 111 5.89 17.78 -12.98
N GLY A 112 4.72 17.35 -12.51
CA GLY A 112 3.68 16.77 -13.35
C GLY A 112 3.99 15.35 -13.78
N ALA A 113 4.58 14.57 -12.89
CA ALA A 113 4.82 13.14 -13.11
C ALA A 113 3.53 12.39 -13.44
N MET A 114 3.67 11.25 -14.11
CA MET A 114 2.54 10.43 -14.48
C MET A 114 1.70 10.05 -13.24
N GLN A 115 0.42 10.37 -13.29
CA GLN A 115 -0.54 10.04 -12.22
C GLN A 115 -0.23 10.70 -10.87
N GLU A 116 0.54 11.77 -10.85
CA GLU A 116 0.84 12.50 -9.62
C GLU A 116 -0.43 13.17 -9.07
N ILE A 117 -0.70 12.94 -7.78
CA ILE A 117 -1.78 13.61 -7.02
C ILE A 117 -1.30 13.86 -5.60
N ASP A 118 -1.92 14.79 -4.89
CA ASP A 118 -1.65 15.03 -3.46
C ASP A 118 -2.28 13.95 -2.58
N GLN A 119 -1.64 12.77 -2.55
CA GLN A 119 -2.07 11.66 -1.71
C GLN A 119 -1.98 11.99 -0.21
N VAL A 120 -0.94 12.72 0.18
CA VAL A 120 -0.70 13.11 1.59
C VAL A 120 -1.83 14.01 2.09
N GLY A 121 -2.21 15.02 1.31
CA GLY A 121 -3.33 15.89 1.64
C GLY A 121 -4.66 15.14 1.77
N MET A 122 -4.91 14.16 0.90
CA MET A 122 -6.11 13.32 0.95
C MET A 122 -6.08 12.30 2.10
N ALA A 123 -4.90 11.79 2.47
CA ALA A 123 -4.75 10.80 3.53
C ALA A 123 -4.95 11.39 4.94
N LYS A 124 -4.47 12.60 5.18
CA LYS A 124 -4.51 13.24 6.51
C LYS A 124 -5.85 13.13 7.24
N PRO A 125 -7.01 13.45 6.63
CA PRO A 125 -8.29 13.37 7.32
C PRO A 125 -8.86 11.95 7.41
N THR A 126 -8.24 10.95 6.79
CA THR A 126 -8.77 9.59 6.65
C THR A 126 -7.86 8.52 7.26
N THR A 127 -6.79 8.92 7.94
CA THR A 127 -5.84 8.02 8.60
C THR A 127 -5.45 8.58 9.97
N CYS A 128 -5.17 7.70 10.94
CA CYS A 128 -4.64 8.11 12.24
C CYS A 128 -3.12 8.29 12.21
N LEU A 129 -2.45 7.61 11.28
CA LEU A 129 -1.00 7.65 11.13
C LEU A 129 -0.67 7.68 9.64
N LEU A 130 0.24 8.55 9.25
CA LEU A 130 0.66 8.72 7.86
C LEU A 130 2.18 8.79 7.79
N TYR A 131 2.77 7.98 6.93
CA TYR A 131 4.19 7.98 6.61
C TYR A 131 4.44 8.16 5.12
N THR A 132 5.53 8.83 4.80
CA THR A 132 6.09 8.93 3.45
C THR A 132 7.51 8.38 3.45
N SER A 133 8.10 8.15 2.28
CA SER A 133 9.45 7.56 2.15
C SER A 133 10.58 8.42 2.76
N ASP A 134 10.34 9.70 2.93
CA ASP A 134 11.27 10.69 3.50
C ASP A 134 10.95 11.03 4.97
N ALA A 135 9.89 10.45 5.55
CA ALA A 135 9.55 10.66 6.96
C ALA A 135 10.58 10.08 7.96
N ALA A 136 11.56 9.33 7.47
CA ALA A 136 12.65 8.80 8.30
C ALA A 136 13.77 9.82 8.55
N ASP A 137 13.75 10.95 7.85
CA ASP A 137 14.78 12.02 7.94
C ASP A 137 14.32 13.18 8.84
N GLU A 138 13.10 13.13 9.41
CA GLU A 138 12.55 14.06 10.39
C GLU A 138 12.59 13.46 11.82
#